data_b743996b1ffa7433bbbeb1d5da388c04
#
_entry.id   b743996b1ffa7433bbbeb1d5da388c04
#
_cell.length_a   1.000
_cell.length_b   1.000
_cell.length_c   1.000
_cell.angle_alpha   90.00
_cell.angle_beta   90.00
_cell.angle_gamma   90.00
#
_symmetry.space_group_name_H-M   'P 1'
#
loop_
_entity.id
_entity.type
_entity.pdbx_description
1 polymer ?
#
loop_
_entity_poly.entity_id
_entity_poly.type
_entity_poly.pdbx_seq_one_letter_code
_entity_poly.pdbx_strand_id
1 'polypeptide(L)' 'MPDKPFPALLSKDDLCASLGISRRTIENMVRDGTFPPPVRLGKCVYWSEVAVHSWRRRLFAGQEAWQG' A
#
# COMPACT_ATOMS: atom_id res chain seq x y z
N MET A 1 4.49 21.51 -3.53
CA MET A 1 5.29 21.08 -2.36
C MET A 1 4.77 19.77 -1.81
N PRO A 2 5.60 18.78 -1.73
CA PRO A 2 5.15 17.54 -1.09
C PRO A 2 5.00 17.75 0.41
N ASP A 3 3.92 17.27 0.96
CA ASP A 3 3.67 17.34 2.39
C ASP A 3 4.28 16.18 3.14
N LYS A 4 4.86 15.22 2.41
CA LYS A 4 5.45 14.04 2.99
C LYS A 4 6.89 14.29 3.36
N PRO A 5 7.36 13.76 4.51
CA PRO A 5 8.77 13.90 4.88
C PRO A 5 9.70 13.19 3.89
N PHE A 6 9.23 12.13 3.22
CA PHE A 6 10.02 11.37 2.25
C PHE A 6 9.19 11.16 0.99
N PRO A 7 9.71 11.53 -0.19
CA PRO A 7 8.94 11.43 -1.43
C PRO A 7 8.53 10.00 -1.80
N ALA A 8 9.29 9.00 -1.38
CA ALA A 8 9.02 7.62 -1.73
C ALA A 8 8.09 6.91 -0.74
N LEU A 9 7.50 7.64 0.18
CA LEU A 9 6.59 7.06 1.18
C LEU A 9 5.16 7.44 0.88
N LEU A 10 4.27 6.51 1.18
CA LEU A 10 2.83 6.69 0.99
C LEU A 10 2.13 6.61 2.33
N SER A 11 1.26 7.57 2.60
CA SER A 11 0.43 7.54 3.80
C SER A 11 -0.78 6.64 3.55
N LYS A 12 -1.53 6.38 4.63
CA LYS A 12 -2.76 5.60 4.50
C LYS A 12 -3.75 6.28 3.56
N ASP A 13 -3.87 7.60 3.64
CA ASP A 13 -4.77 8.35 2.76
C ASP A 13 -4.31 8.28 1.31
N ASP A 14 -3.01 8.32 1.07
CA ASP A 14 -2.47 8.18 -0.28
C ASP A 14 -2.86 6.83 -0.87
N LEU A 15 -2.78 5.77 -0.06
CA LEU A 15 -3.15 4.44 -0.52
C LEU A 15 -4.63 4.33 -0.79
N CYS A 16 -5.46 4.91 0.05
CA CYS A 16 -6.90 4.90 -0.17
C CYS A 16 -7.25 5.55 -1.50
N ALA A 17 -6.64 6.69 -1.80
CA ALA A 17 -6.89 7.39 -3.05
C ALA A 17 -6.36 6.61 -4.25
N SER A 18 -5.15 6.04 -4.11
CA SER A 18 -4.51 5.33 -5.20
C SER A 18 -5.19 4.02 -5.54
N LEU A 19 -5.62 3.27 -4.51
CA LEU A 19 -6.20 1.95 -4.69
C LEU A 19 -7.73 1.98 -4.75
N GLY A 20 -8.33 3.10 -4.41
CA GLY A 20 -9.79 3.20 -4.42
C GLY A 20 -10.46 2.37 -3.34
N ILE A 21 -9.81 2.19 -2.20
CA ILE A 21 -10.36 1.41 -1.09
C ILE A 21 -10.38 2.25 0.17
N SER A 22 -11.13 1.78 1.17
CA SER A 22 -11.27 2.52 2.42
C SER A 22 -10.08 2.25 3.34
N ARG A 23 -9.91 3.14 4.32
CA ARG A 23 -8.87 2.97 5.34
C ARG A 23 -9.06 1.66 6.09
N ARG A 24 -10.30 1.32 6.37
CA ARG A 24 -10.62 0.09 7.10
C ARG A 24 -10.18 -1.14 6.29
N THR A 25 -10.37 -1.10 4.98
CA THR A 25 -9.94 -2.20 4.13
C THR A 25 -8.44 -2.39 4.22
N ILE A 26 -7.68 -1.29 4.18
CA ILE A 26 -6.21 -1.37 4.30
C ILE A 26 -5.83 -1.94 5.66
N GLU A 27 -6.47 -1.48 6.73
CA GLU A 27 -6.17 -1.98 8.07
C GLU A 27 -6.44 -3.48 8.19
N ASN A 28 -7.54 -3.93 7.62
CA ASN A 28 -7.87 -5.34 7.62
C ASN A 28 -6.86 -6.17 6.84
N MET A 29 -6.42 -5.68 5.70
CA MET A 29 -5.44 -6.37 4.87
C MET A 29 -4.09 -6.48 5.56
N VAL A 30 -3.68 -5.43 6.28
CA VAL A 30 -2.44 -5.47 7.06
C VAL A 30 -2.56 -6.51 8.17
N ARG A 31 -3.69 -6.51 8.87
CA ARG A 31 -3.92 -7.46 9.95
C ARG A 31 -3.95 -8.90 9.45
N ASP A 32 -4.52 -9.12 8.29
CA ASP A 32 -4.64 -10.46 7.69
C ASP A 32 -3.34 -10.92 7.04
N GLY A 33 -2.37 -10.04 6.89
CA GLY A 33 -1.11 -10.38 6.26
C GLY A 33 -1.15 -10.36 4.74
N THR A 34 -2.20 -9.78 4.15
CA THR A 34 -2.34 -9.71 2.69
C THR A 34 -1.82 -8.40 2.11
N PHE A 35 -1.37 -7.49 2.96
CA PHE A 35 -0.77 -6.23 2.55
C PHE A 35 0.51 -6.02 3.36
N PRO A 36 1.53 -5.37 2.79
CA PRO A 36 2.79 -5.15 3.52
C PRO A 36 2.54 -4.36 4.80
N PRO A 37 3.23 -4.71 5.89
CA PRO A 37 3.09 -3.96 7.13
C PRO A 37 3.69 -2.57 6.98
N PRO A 38 3.07 -1.56 7.63
CA PRO A 38 3.58 -0.20 7.55
C PRO A 38 4.80 0.01 8.44
N VAL A 39 5.54 1.07 8.14
CA VAL A 39 6.60 1.55 9.01
C VAL A 39 6.03 2.74 9.78
N ARG A 40 6.24 2.73 11.08
CA ARG A 40 5.76 3.80 11.94
C ARG A 40 6.83 4.87 12.07
N LEU A 41 6.46 6.10 11.73
CA LEU A 41 7.33 7.26 11.90
C LEU A 41 6.57 8.27 12.75
N GLY A 42 6.96 8.38 14.01
CA GLY A 42 6.24 9.24 14.94
C GLY A 42 4.84 8.73 15.19
N LYS A 43 3.85 9.57 14.95
CA LYS A 43 2.44 9.22 15.13
C LYS A 43 1.78 8.68 13.87
N CYS A 44 2.50 8.67 12.76
CA CYS A 44 1.95 8.29 11.47
C CYS A 44 2.58 7.00 10.99
N VAL A 45 1.85 6.30 10.13
CA VAL A 45 2.35 5.09 9.49
C VAL A 45 2.50 5.35 7.99
N TYR A 46 3.50 4.72 7.39
CA TYR A 46 3.82 4.91 5.99
C TYR A 46 4.20 3.59 5.35
N TRP A 47 4.00 3.51 4.05
CA TRP A 47 4.46 2.38 3.23
C TRP A 47 5.42 2.92 2.18
N SER A 48 6.47 2.17 1.87
CA SER A 48 7.33 2.58 0.78
C SER A 48 6.64 2.31 -0.55
N GLU A 49 6.89 3.15 -1.54
CA GLU A 49 6.35 2.93 -2.87
C GLU A 49 6.83 1.61 -3.44
N VAL A 50 8.08 1.23 -3.13
CA VAL A 50 8.65 -0.02 -3.60
C VAL A 50 7.87 -1.21 -3.06
N ALA A 51 7.55 -1.19 -1.76
CA ALA A 51 6.81 -2.29 -1.14
C ALA A 51 5.41 -2.39 -1.73
N VAL A 52 4.73 -1.28 -1.92
CA VAL A 52 3.38 -1.26 -2.49
C VAL A 52 3.41 -1.72 -3.95
N HIS A 53 4.40 -1.27 -4.70
CA HIS A 53 4.55 -1.68 -6.09
C HIS A 53 4.80 -3.18 -6.21
N SER A 54 5.67 -3.73 -5.37
CA SER A 54 5.94 -5.17 -5.36
C SER A 54 4.71 -5.97 -4.97
N TRP A 55 3.97 -5.50 -3.97
CA TRP A 55 2.72 -6.14 -3.57
C TRP A 55 1.72 -6.15 -4.72
N ARG A 56 1.58 -5.03 -5.40
CA ARG A 56 0.66 -4.90 -6.52
C ARG A 56 1.03 -5.85 -7.65
N ARG A 57 2.30 -5.94 -7.96
CA ARG A 57 2.77 -6.85 -9.01
C ARG A 57 2.45 -8.30 -8.65
N ARG A 58 2.67 -8.69 -7.40
CA ARG A 58 2.36 -10.06 -6.98
C ARG A 58 0.86 -10.32 -6.98
N LEU A 59 0.09 -9.31 -6.61
CA LEU A 59 -1.36 -9.44 -6.58
C LEU A 59 -1.93 -9.74 -7.97
N PHE A 60 -1.42 -9.07 -8.98
CA PHE A 60 -1.93 -9.21 -10.34
C PHE A 60 -1.14 -10.20 -11.20
N ALA A 61 -0.08 -10.78 -10.67
CA ALA A 61 0.75 -11.71 -11.45
C ALA A 61 -0.06 -12.91 -11.95
N GLY A 62 -0.90 -13.46 -11.08
CA GLY A 62 -1.74 -14.58 -11.48
C GLY A 62 -2.76 -14.21 -12.54
N GLN A 63 -3.33 -13.01 -12.42
CA GLN A 63 -4.29 -12.51 -13.39
C GLN A 63 -3.62 -12.25 -14.74
N GLU A 64 -2.43 -11.66 -14.72
CA GLU A 64 -1.72 -11.37 -15.95
C GLU A 64 -1.27 -12.63 -16.68
N ALA A 65 -1.03 -13.71 -15.94
CA ALA A 65 -0.67 -15.00 -16.53
C ALA A 65 -1.88 -15.76 -17.04
N TRP A 66 -3.07 -15.35 -16.67
CA TRP A 66 -4.30 -16.01 -17.09
C TRP A 66 -4.58 -15.74 -18.55
N GLN A 67 -4.78 -16.79 -19.32
CA GLN A 67 -4.98 -16.67 -20.77
C GLN A 67 -6.36 -17.10 -21.22
N GLY A 68 -7.19 -17.44 -20.31
CA GLY A 68 -8.40 -18.04 -20.65
C GLY A 68 -9.61 -17.35 -20.59
#